data_11cdd3a3c65054e8806024e40cbc77f1
#
_entry.id   11cdd3a3c65054e8806024e40cbc77f1
#
_cell.length_a   1.000
_cell.length_b   1.000
_cell.length_c   1.000
_cell.angle_alpha   90.00
_cell.angle_beta   90.00
_cell.angle_gamma   90.00
#
_symmetry.space_group_name_H-M   'P 1'
#
loop_
_entity.id
_entity.type
_entity.pdbx_description
1 polymer ?
#
loop_
_entity_poly.entity_id
_entity_poly.type
_entity_poly.pdbx_seq_one_letter_code
_entity_poly.pdbx_strand_id
1 'polypeptide(L)'
;MAAPVPAELSELTASWVTAALAEGDRLPFAPEVATVRLERVGQSTGFLGQLARLHLDYRRGAGPSTVIAKLPTLDPGGRSVGRMLDVWTRESRFFAEVAPHCRAKVPDCLYNGAEPEAGRWTLLLEDCGPGQEADQLVGATDAQAAEAVAALARLQAPFWGEPLPFRWMPGFHRPGFEMLQAAMQSALPRFISAYGDRVTPRTLAWLTTFVDQLPRWAAEHEDGPLTLVHADYRLDNLLYGADGTVTIIDWQTALWGPGPMDLASFLATSLTVDRRRHLESALLSEYAVAVGAAAAHVEQVYRSCLLWWMAIFANNLSRLDPSDERSAALFDRMITGTFGAADDWDAGDLLI
;
A
#
# COMPACT_ATOMS: atom_id res chain seq x y z
N MET A 1 -5.30 33.78 -0.66
CA MET A 1 -5.93 32.98 -1.75
C MET A 1 -5.28 31.61 -1.67
N ALA A 2 -6.06 30.55 -1.77
CA ALA A 2 -5.53 29.17 -1.82
C ALA A 2 -4.51 29.03 -2.95
N ALA A 3 -3.46 28.26 -2.73
CA ALA A 3 -2.49 27.94 -3.77
C ALA A 3 -3.18 27.09 -4.84
N PRO A 4 -3.01 27.37 -6.16
CA PRO A 4 -3.59 26.52 -7.20
C PRO A 4 -2.99 25.12 -7.12
N VAL A 5 -3.79 24.07 -7.33
CA VAL A 5 -3.30 22.68 -7.26
C VAL A 5 -2.49 22.36 -8.53
N PRO A 6 -1.18 22.08 -8.43
CA PRO A 6 -0.33 21.78 -9.58
C PRO A 6 -0.73 20.47 -10.27
N ALA A 7 -0.55 20.43 -11.58
CA ALA A 7 -0.68 19.21 -12.38
C ALA A 7 0.66 18.53 -12.66
N GLU A 8 1.74 19.31 -12.61
CA GLU A 8 3.09 18.85 -12.95
C GLU A 8 4.13 19.32 -11.93
N LEU A 9 5.20 18.53 -11.81
CA LEU A 9 6.32 18.85 -10.89
C LEU A 9 6.99 20.19 -11.23
N SER A 10 6.95 20.62 -12.48
CA SER A 10 7.50 21.91 -12.94
C SER A 10 6.79 23.13 -12.37
N GLU A 11 5.55 22.97 -11.89
CA GLU A 11 4.76 24.03 -11.28
C GLU A 11 5.09 24.25 -9.79
N LEU A 12 5.89 23.37 -9.18
CA LEU A 12 6.29 23.43 -7.77
C LEU A 12 7.40 24.48 -7.55
N THR A 13 7.09 25.73 -7.83
CA THR A 13 8.02 26.85 -7.68
C THR A 13 8.22 27.28 -6.22
N ALA A 14 9.26 28.05 -5.90
CA ALA A 14 9.50 28.56 -4.55
C ALA A 14 8.30 29.36 -4.01
N SER A 15 7.67 30.17 -4.86
CA SER A 15 6.47 30.94 -4.49
C SER A 15 5.27 30.04 -4.22
N TRP A 16 5.08 28.99 -5.03
CA TRP A 16 4.01 28.04 -4.82
C TRP A 16 4.22 27.23 -3.54
N VAL A 17 5.44 26.70 -3.31
CA VAL A 17 5.76 25.93 -2.07
C VAL A 17 5.59 26.81 -0.83
N THR A 18 6.01 28.10 -0.89
CA THR A 18 5.75 29.05 0.18
C THR A 18 4.26 29.17 0.52
N ALA A 19 3.42 29.33 -0.51
CA ALA A 19 1.98 29.45 -0.31
C ALA A 19 1.37 28.14 0.23
N ALA A 20 1.78 26.99 -0.31
CA ALA A 20 1.31 25.67 0.11
C ALA A 20 1.67 25.36 1.57
N LEU A 21 2.91 25.62 1.99
CA LEU A 21 3.33 25.43 3.40
C LEU A 21 2.61 26.37 4.37
N ALA A 22 2.28 27.59 3.93
CA ALA A 22 1.50 28.53 4.72
C ALA A 22 0.02 28.09 4.83
N GLU A 23 -0.56 27.53 3.76
CA GLU A 23 -1.95 27.04 3.73
C GLU A 23 -2.11 25.77 4.58
N GLY A 24 -1.11 24.88 4.57
CA GLY A 24 -1.14 23.63 5.33
C GLY A 24 -1.12 23.84 6.86
N ASP A 25 -0.69 25.00 7.34
CA ASP A 25 -0.70 25.40 8.76
C ASP A 25 -0.10 24.36 9.73
N ARG A 26 0.91 23.61 9.25
CA ARG A 26 1.60 22.57 10.02
C ARG A 26 2.95 23.04 10.60
N LEU A 27 3.43 24.19 10.16
CA LEU A 27 4.68 24.77 10.63
C LEU A 27 4.39 25.91 11.62
N PRO A 28 5.20 26.07 12.70
CA PRO A 28 4.96 27.08 13.72
C PRO A 28 5.03 28.52 13.21
N PHE A 29 5.65 28.72 12.05
CA PHE A 29 5.71 29.99 11.34
C PHE A 29 5.65 29.72 9.85
N ALA A 30 4.91 30.53 9.08
CA ALA A 30 4.88 30.45 7.63
C ALA A 30 6.28 30.84 7.07
N PRO A 31 7.06 29.87 6.54
CA PRO A 31 8.38 30.14 6.02
C PRO A 31 8.28 30.77 4.62
N GLU A 32 9.30 31.56 4.23
CA GLU A 32 9.46 32.03 2.85
C GLU A 32 10.55 31.21 2.16
N VAL A 33 10.17 30.36 1.22
CA VAL A 33 11.11 29.53 0.44
C VAL A 33 11.82 30.42 -0.58
N ALA A 34 13.15 30.37 -0.58
CA ALA A 34 14.00 31.09 -1.53
C ALA A 34 14.22 30.28 -2.82
N THR A 35 14.55 28.99 -2.67
CA THR A 35 14.81 28.08 -3.80
C THR A 35 14.16 26.73 -3.57
N VAL A 36 13.78 26.09 -4.69
CA VAL A 36 13.35 24.70 -4.73
C VAL A 36 14.21 23.96 -5.74
N ARG A 37 14.90 22.92 -5.32
CA ARG A 37 15.62 22.00 -6.20
C ARG A 37 14.89 20.66 -6.19
N LEU A 38 14.45 20.24 -7.36
CA LEU A 38 13.67 19.03 -7.55
C LEU A 38 14.59 17.85 -7.85
N GLU A 39 14.41 16.75 -7.13
CA GLU A 39 15.02 15.45 -7.35
C GLU A 39 13.92 14.41 -7.56
N ARG A 40 13.85 13.78 -8.74
CA ARG A 40 12.86 12.72 -8.99
C ARG A 40 13.21 11.49 -8.17
N VAL A 41 12.20 10.90 -7.51
CA VAL A 41 12.32 9.69 -6.69
C VAL A 41 11.51 8.58 -7.35
N GLY A 42 12.03 7.34 -7.33
CA GLY A 42 11.27 6.18 -7.80
C GLY A 42 11.10 6.10 -9.32
N GLN A 43 12.15 6.29 -10.09
CA GLN A 43 12.12 6.32 -11.57
C GLN A 43 11.53 5.08 -12.25
N SER A 44 11.40 3.94 -11.56
CA SER A 44 10.91 2.67 -12.13
C SER A 44 9.60 2.14 -11.50
N THR A 45 9.04 2.78 -10.46
CA THR A 45 7.94 2.18 -9.68
C THR A 45 6.63 2.97 -9.67
N GLY A 46 6.60 4.19 -10.18
CA GLY A 46 5.45 5.09 -10.07
C GLY A 46 4.50 5.09 -11.27
N PHE A 47 3.81 3.96 -11.57
CA PHE A 47 2.81 3.92 -12.66
C PHE A 47 1.65 4.92 -12.45
N LEU A 48 1.26 5.19 -11.21
CA LEU A 48 0.09 6.01 -10.87
C LEU A 48 0.45 7.44 -10.43
N GLY A 49 1.73 7.74 -10.15
CA GLY A 49 2.12 9.04 -9.60
C GLY A 49 3.44 9.59 -10.12
N GLN A 50 3.58 10.91 -10.02
CA GLN A 50 4.86 11.62 -10.07
C GLN A 50 5.31 11.80 -8.63
N LEU A 51 6.53 11.39 -8.32
CA LEU A 51 7.14 11.51 -7.00
C LEU A 51 8.45 12.30 -7.10
N ALA A 52 8.62 13.29 -6.23
CA ALA A 52 9.84 14.07 -6.18
C ALA A 52 10.19 14.48 -4.75
N ARG A 53 11.48 14.48 -4.43
CA ARG A 53 12.02 15.16 -3.28
C ARG A 53 12.31 16.60 -3.66
N LEU A 54 11.74 17.54 -2.92
CA LEU A 54 12.03 18.96 -3.04
C LEU A 54 13.03 19.34 -1.95
N HIS A 55 14.20 19.83 -2.35
CA HIS A 55 15.17 20.45 -1.44
C HIS A 55 14.85 21.92 -1.33
N LEU A 56 14.67 22.40 -0.10
CA LEU A 56 14.17 23.75 0.20
C LEU A 56 15.23 24.58 0.90
N ASP A 57 15.54 25.75 0.34
CA ASP A 57 16.28 26.81 1.05
C ASP A 57 15.30 27.93 1.42
N TYR A 58 15.47 28.52 2.58
CA TYR A 58 14.56 29.52 3.12
C TYR A 58 15.19 30.91 3.13
N ARG A 59 14.44 31.91 2.67
CA ARG A 59 14.82 33.34 2.80
C ARG A 59 14.44 33.86 4.17
N ARG A 60 13.33 33.41 4.73
CA ARG A 60 12.82 33.81 6.05
C ARG A 60 12.15 32.62 6.73
N GLY A 61 12.26 32.57 8.04
CA GLY A 61 11.71 31.48 8.83
C GLY A 61 12.57 30.22 8.73
N ALA A 62 12.01 29.09 9.17
CA ALA A 62 12.61 27.77 9.11
C ALA A 62 11.53 26.73 8.82
N GLY A 63 11.93 25.65 8.19
CA GLY A 63 11.07 24.50 7.89
C GLY A 63 11.92 23.27 7.56
N PRO A 64 11.32 22.19 7.08
CA PRO A 64 12.04 20.99 6.64
C PRO A 64 12.97 21.33 5.47
N SER A 65 14.20 20.81 5.50
CA SER A 65 15.16 21.00 4.40
C SER A 65 14.75 20.23 3.15
N THR A 66 13.95 19.16 3.32
CA THR A 66 13.39 18.34 2.23
C THR A 66 11.94 18.01 2.52
N VAL A 67 11.14 17.90 1.45
CA VAL A 67 9.76 17.40 1.49
C VAL A 67 9.53 16.49 0.29
N ILE A 68 8.60 15.54 0.41
CA ILE A 68 8.18 14.70 -0.71
C ILE A 68 6.93 15.30 -1.34
N ALA A 69 6.99 15.57 -2.64
CA ALA A 69 5.85 15.96 -3.46
C ALA A 69 5.31 14.76 -4.21
N LYS A 70 4.00 14.54 -4.13
CA LYS A 70 3.29 13.46 -4.84
C LYS A 70 2.13 14.05 -5.63
N LEU A 71 2.12 13.76 -6.94
CA LEU A 71 1.10 14.21 -7.90
C LEU A 71 0.65 13.03 -8.76
N PRO A 72 -0.54 13.11 -9.42
CA PRO A 72 -0.96 12.12 -10.41
C PRO A 72 0.06 11.97 -11.55
N THR A 73 0.18 10.74 -12.06
CA THR A 73 0.99 10.47 -13.26
C THR A 73 0.52 11.31 -14.46
N LEU A 74 1.43 11.62 -15.38
CA LEU A 74 1.08 12.23 -16.67
C LEU A 74 0.73 11.19 -17.74
N ASP A 75 1.07 9.92 -17.53
CA ASP A 75 0.72 8.85 -18.46
C ASP A 75 -0.79 8.66 -18.56
N PRO A 76 -1.38 8.72 -19.77
CA PRO A 76 -2.84 8.60 -19.95
C PRO A 76 -3.41 7.27 -19.45
N GLY A 77 -2.67 6.16 -19.61
CA GLY A 77 -3.06 4.83 -19.14
C GLY A 77 -3.10 4.78 -17.61
N GLY A 78 -2.03 5.24 -16.96
CA GLY A 78 -1.95 5.37 -15.50
C GLY A 78 -3.03 6.30 -14.95
N ARG A 79 -3.33 7.42 -15.63
CA ARG A 79 -4.43 8.31 -15.24
C ARG A 79 -5.80 7.64 -15.31
N SER A 80 -6.05 6.84 -16.35
CA SER A 80 -7.31 6.09 -16.47
C SER A 80 -7.48 5.10 -15.33
N VAL A 81 -6.44 4.32 -15.04
CA VAL A 81 -6.45 3.36 -13.92
C VAL A 81 -6.58 4.06 -12.57
N GLY A 82 -5.81 5.14 -12.34
CA GLY A 82 -5.85 5.89 -11.08
C GLY A 82 -7.23 6.51 -10.80
N ARG A 83 -7.93 6.99 -11.83
CA ARG A 83 -9.31 7.48 -11.70
C ARG A 83 -10.29 6.36 -11.43
N MET A 84 -10.18 5.23 -12.16
CA MET A 84 -11.07 4.08 -11.97
C MET A 84 -10.97 3.53 -10.54
N LEU A 85 -9.76 3.51 -9.97
CA LEU A 85 -9.50 3.03 -8.61
C LEU A 85 -9.60 4.13 -7.54
N ASP A 86 -9.83 5.38 -7.95
CA ASP A 86 -9.90 6.58 -7.10
C ASP A 86 -8.70 6.76 -6.14
N VAL A 87 -7.50 6.38 -6.58
CA VAL A 87 -6.32 6.29 -5.73
C VAL A 87 -5.88 7.65 -5.17
N TRP A 88 -6.00 8.73 -5.94
CA TRP A 88 -5.55 10.06 -5.50
C TRP A 88 -6.50 10.70 -4.50
N THR A 89 -7.82 10.60 -4.72
CA THR A 89 -8.83 11.06 -3.74
C THR A 89 -8.69 10.25 -2.45
N ARG A 90 -8.48 8.94 -2.57
CA ARG A 90 -8.30 8.05 -1.42
C ARG A 90 -7.12 8.46 -0.57
N GLU A 91 -5.94 8.67 -1.18
CA GLU A 91 -4.74 9.07 -0.46
C GLU A 91 -4.88 10.48 0.14
N SER A 92 -5.43 11.44 -0.62
CA SER A 92 -5.72 12.78 -0.11
C SER A 92 -6.64 12.74 1.12
N ARG A 93 -7.73 11.97 1.04
CA ARG A 93 -8.67 11.82 2.17
C ARG A 93 -8.07 11.02 3.32
N PHE A 94 -7.20 10.04 3.05
CA PHE A 94 -6.47 9.36 4.11
C PHE A 94 -5.69 10.35 4.97
N PHE A 95 -4.88 11.21 4.36
CA PHE A 95 -4.11 12.20 5.11
C PHE A 95 -4.98 13.25 5.82
N ALA A 96 -6.12 13.63 5.24
CA ALA A 96 -7.01 14.61 5.83
C ALA A 96 -7.84 14.04 7.00
N GLU A 97 -8.33 12.81 6.88
CA GLU A 97 -9.38 12.29 7.75
C GLU A 97 -8.94 11.08 8.59
N VAL A 98 -8.00 10.25 8.10
CA VAL A 98 -7.63 8.98 8.76
C VAL A 98 -6.31 9.08 9.52
N ALA A 99 -5.29 9.66 8.89
CA ALA A 99 -3.95 9.77 9.46
C ALA A 99 -3.91 10.37 10.88
N PRO A 100 -4.74 11.39 11.22
CA PRO A 100 -4.79 11.93 12.59
C PRO A 100 -5.24 10.92 13.67
N HIS A 101 -5.85 9.81 13.27
CA HIS A 101 -6.33 8.76 14.18
C HIS A 101 -5.42 7.53 14.21
N CYS A 102 -4.39 7.47 13.35
CA CYS A 102 -3.44 6.37 13.32
C CYS A 102 -2.50 6.41 14.53
N ARG A 103 -2.26 5.24 15.14
CA ARG A 103 -1.23 5.07 16.18
C ARG A 103 0.11 4.60 15.61
N ALA A 104 0.12 4.08 14.40
CA ALA A 104 1.35 3.81 13.66
C ALA A 104 1.89 5.12 13.08
N LYS A 105 3.21 5.19 12.87
CA LYS A 105 3.81 6.36 12.24
C LYS A 105 3.48 6.39 10.75
N VAL A 106 2.96 7.53 10.31
CA VAL A 106 2.73 7.90 8.91
C VAL A 106 3.42 9.25 8.66
N PRO A 107 3.81 9.59 7.43
CA PRO A 107 4.39 10.90 7.15
C PRO A 107 3.45 12.04 7.53
N ASP A 108 3.99 13.12 8.07
CA ASP A 108 3.23 14.34 8.25
C ASP A 108 2.82 14.92 6.89
N CYS A 109 1.55 15.27 6.73
CA CYS A 109 1.04 15.93 5.53
C CYS A 109 1.12 17.45 5.72
N LEU A 110 2.06 18.07 5.00
CA LEU A 110 2.35 19.50 5.09
C LEU A 110 1.45 20.35 4.18
N TYR A 111 0.94 19.76 3.10
CA TYR A 111 -0.05 20.33 2.21
C TYR A 111 -0.85 19.22 1.52
N ASN A 112 -2.15 19.46 1.36
CA ASN A 112 -3.07 18.53 0.73
C ASN A 112 -4.05 19.30 -0.16
N GLY A 113 -3.71 19.46 -1.43
CA GLY A 113 -4.54 20.13 -2.41
C GLY A 113 -5.24 19.16 -3.34
N ALA A 114 -6.55 19.35 -3.55
CA ALA A 114 -7.35 18.53 -4.45
C ALA A 114 -8.34 19.38 -5.24
N GLU A 115 -8.33 19.22 -6.56
CA GLU A 115 -9.31 19.72 -7.53
C GLU A 115 -9.80 18.54 -8.39
N PRO A 116 -10.68 17.66 -7.86
CA PRO A 116 -11.07 16.42 -8.54
C PRO A 116 -11.69 16.64 -9.90
N GLU A 117 -12.51 17.67 -10.07
CA GLU A 117 -13.13 18.09 -11.33
C GLU A 117 -12.07 18.39 -12.42
N ALA A 118 -10.95 19.00 -12.01
CA ALA A 118 -9.81 19.28 -12.88
C ALA A 118 -8.83 18.09 -12.99
N GLY A 119 -9.06 17.01 -12.23
CA GLY A 119 -8.17 15.86 -12.17
C GLY A 119 -6.81 16.17 -11.56
N ARG A 120 -6.76 17.05 -10.54
CA ARG A 120 -5.54 17.50 -9.89
C ARG A 120 -5.55 17.15 -8.42
N TRP A 121 -4.44 16.61 -7.95
CA TRP A 121 -4.14 16.32 -6.54
C TRP A 121 -2.66 16.57 -6.30
N THR A 122 -2.32 17.20 -5.20
CA THR A 122 -0.93 17.43 -4.81
C THR A 122 -0.79 17.29 -3.32
N LEU A 123 0.09 16.39 -2.90
CA LEU A 123 0.51 16.24 -1.51
C LEU A 123 1.94 16.75 -1.35
N LEU A 124 2.20 17.51 -0.28
CA LEU A 124 3.54 17.69 0.25
C LEU A 124 3.60 16.93 1.59
N LEU A 125 4.46 15.94 1.63
CA LEU A 125 4.63 15.05 2.78
C LEU A 125 5.98 15.24 3.43
N GLU A 126 6.08 14.90 4.72
CA GLU A 126 7.35 14.74 5.41
C GLU A 126 8.27 13.84 4.59
N ASP A 127 9.52 14.28 4.40
CA ASP A 127 10.57 13.41 3.89
C ASP A 127 11.15 12.61 5.07
N CYS A 128 10.70 11.40 5.24
CA CYS A 128 11.14 10.51 6.32
C CYS A 128 12.58 9.99 6.11
N GLY A 129 13.28 10.54 5.12
CA GLY A 129 14.65 10.19 4.79
C GLY A 129 14.78 8.85 4.03
N PRO A 130 16.01 8.44 3.74
CA PRO A 130 16.25 7.19 3.03
C PRO A 130 15.93 5.94 3.88
N GLY A 131 15.70 6.11 5.19
CA GLY A 131 15.53 4.97 6.10
C GLY A 131 16.77 4.06 6.16
N GLN A 132 16.71 2.96 6.92
CA GLN A 132 17.62 1.84 6.69
C GLN A 132 17.22 1.18 5.38
N GLU A 133 18.21 0.83 4.55
CA GLU A 133 17.95 0.18 3.27
C GLU A 133 17.14 -1.11 3.48
N ALA A 134 15.90 -1.08 3.04
CA ALA A 134 15.03 -2.22 2.91
C ALA A 134 14.79 -2.44 1.42
N ASP A 135 15.20 -3.57 0.89
CA ASP A 135 15.00 -3.94 -0.52
C ASP A 135 14.10 -5.15 -0.59
N GLN A 136 12.94 -4.99 -1.22
CA GLN A 136 11.96 -6.06 -1.41
C GLN A 136 12.58 -7.30 -2.05
N LEU A 137 13.57 -7.16 -2.95
CA LEU A 137 14.24 -8.30 -3.58
C LEU A 137 15.20 -9.04 -2.62
N VAL A 138 15.77 -8.35 -1.65
CA VAL A 138 16.61 -8.96 -0.61
C VAL A 138 15.73 -9.59 0.48
N GLY A 139 14.67 -8.88 0.84
CA GLY A 139 13.73 -9.25 1.89
C GLY A 139 14.13 -8.72 3.26
N ALA A 140 13.14 -8.58 4.13
CA ALA A 140 13.30 -8.09 5.50
C ALA A 140 14.18 -9.00 6.34
N THR A 141 14.98 -8.42 7.24
CA THR A 141 15.63 -9.14 8.35
C THR A 141 14.59 -9.58 9.39
N ASP A 142 14.96 -10.43 10.33
CA ASP A 142 14.06 -10.86 11.41
C ASP A 142 13.59 -9.67 12.25
N ALA A 143 14.49 -8.74 12.57
CA ALA A 143 14.14 -7.54 13.32
C ALA A 143 13.19 -6.63 12.53
N GLN A 144 13.45 -6.39 11.25
CA GLN A 144 12.56 -5.61 10.37
C GLN A 144 11.18 -6.27 10.25
N ALA A 145 11.12 -7.60 10.18
CA ALA A 145 9.84 -8.31 10.13
C ALA A 145 9.02 -8.12 11.41
N ALA A 146 9.65 -8.26 12.58
CA ALA A 146 9.00 -8.04 13.86
C ALA A 146 8.51 -6.59 14.03
N GLU A 147 9.34 -5.60 13.67
CA GLU A 147 8.98 -4.19 13.72
C GLU A 147 7.83 -3.85 12.76
N ALA A 148 7.84 -4.40 11.54
CA ALA A 148 6.75 -4.23 10.58
C ALA A 148 5.43 -4.79 11.12
N VAL A 149 5.44 -6.02 11.65
CA VAL A 149 4.23 -6.63 12.22
C VAL A 149 3.72 -5.83 13.43
N ALA A 150 4.61 -5.35 14.28
CA ALA A 150 4.24 -4.48 15.40
C ALA A 150 3.68 -3.13 14.93
N ALA A 151 4.23 -2.53 13.86
CA ALA A 151 3.70 -1.30 13.28
C ALA A 151 2.32 -1.52 12.66
N LEU A 152 2.12 -2.65 11.96
CA LEU A 152 0.82 -3.04 11.42
C LEU A 152 -0.23 -3.21 12.52
N ALA A 153 0.12 -3.89 13.60
CA ALA A 153 -0.78 -4.05 14.74
C ALA A 153 -1.15 -2.69 15.38
N ARG A 154 -0.17 -1.79 15.55
CA ARG A 154 -0.44 -0.42 16.02
C ARG A 154 -1.36 0.38 15.09
N LEU A 155 -1.25 0.15 13.77
CA LEU A 155 -2.14 0.75 12.78
C LEU A 155 -3.57 0.26 12.94
N GLN A 156 -3.75 -1.05 13.05
CA GLN A 156 -5.04 -1.71 12.90
C GLN A 156 -5.82 -1.86 14.22
N ALA A 157 -5.13 -2.01 15.35
CA ALA A 157 -5.78 -2.21 16.64
C ALA A 157 -6.82 -1.13 17.03
N PRO A 158 -6.61 0.17 16.75
CA PRO A 158 -7.61 1.19 17.09
C PRO A 158 -8.93 1.07 16.32
N PHE A 159 -8.91 0.38 15.19
CA PHE A 159 -10.04 0.25 14.28
C PHE A 159 -10.60 -1.18 14.24
N TRP A 160 -10.01 -2.12 14.98
CA TRP A 160 -10.35 -3.54 14.92
C TRP A 160 -11.76 -3.83 15.37
N GLY A 161 -12.61 -4.32 14.46
CA GLY A 161 -14.02 -4.63 14.73
C GLY A 161 -14.93 -3.41 14.92
N GLU A 162 -14.40 -2.21 14.76
CA GLU A 162 -15.20 -0.99 14.83
C GLU A 162 -16.00 -0.78 13.53
N PRO A 163 -17.16 -0.12 13.58
CA PRO A 163 -17.86 0.27 12.36
C PRO A 163 -17.01 1.19 11.50
N LEU A 164 -17.13 1.07 10.16
CA LEU A 164 -16.44 1.94 9.21
C LEU A 164 -16.76 3.43 9.50
N PRO A 165 -15.80 4.21 10.02
CA PRO A 165 -16.05 5.61 10.38
C PRO A 165 -16.03 6.55 9.17
N PHE A 166 -15.44 6.09 8.06
CA PHE A 166 -15.18 6.89 6.85
C PHE A 166 -16.02 6.38 5.68
N ARG A 167 -17.18 6.97 5.44
CA ARG A 167 -18.17 6.53 4.42
C ARG A 167 -17.61 6.47 2.98
N TRP A 168 -16.56 7.21 2.70
CA TRP A 168 -15.92 7.25 1.39
C TRP A 168 -14.91 6.11 1.17
N MET A 169 -14.43 5.50 2.25
CA MET A 169 -13.41 4.47 2.17
C MET A 169 -14.02 3.20 1.56
N PRO A 170 -13.38 2.62 0.54
CA PRO A 170 -13.84 1.35 0.01
C PRO A 170 -13.87 0.29 1.11
N GLY A 171 -14.91 -0.50 1.12
CA GLY A 171 -15.05 -1.64 2.02
C GLY A 171 -15.23 -2.93 1.23
N PHE A 172 -15.41 -4.02 1.96
CA PHE A 172 -15.67 -5.34 1.41
C PHE A 172 -17.17 -5.47 1.07
N HIS A 173 -17.63 -4.72 0.02
CA HIS A 173 -19.02 -4.73 -0.43
C HIS A 173 -19.18 -5.46 -1.76
N ARG A 174 -20.16 -6.31 -1.85
CA ARG A 174 -20.45 -7.18 -3.00
C ARG A 174 -20.40 -6.57 -4.40
N PRO A 175 -20.96 -5.39 -4.70
CA PRO A 175 -21.10 -4.95 -6.10
C PRO A 175 -19.77 -4.78 -6.86
N GLY A 176 -18.68 -4.45 -6.18
CA GLY A 176 -17.37 -4.33 -6.80
C GLY A 176 -16.68 -5.65 -7.12
N PHE A 177 -17.02 -6.71 -6.38
CA PHE A 177 -16.35 -8.01 -6.50
C PHE A 177 -16.77 -8.81 -7.71
N GLU A 178 -17.97 -8.61 -8.25
CA GLU A 178 -18.39 -9.25 -9.49
C GLU A 178 -17.59 -8.71 -10.71
N MET A 179 -17.37 -7.38 -10.76
CA MET A 179 -16.53 -6.79 -11.80
C MET A 179 -15.07 -7.25 -11.67
N LEU A 180 -14.56 -7.31 -10.44
CA LEU A 180 -13.22 -7.78 -10.16
C LEU A 180 -13.05 -9.26 -10.53
N GLN A 181 -14.04 -10.10 -10.23
CA GLN A 181 -14.07 -11.50 -10.64
C GLN A 181 -13.94 -11.66 -12.15
N ALA A 182 -14.75 -10.93 -12.93
CA ALA A 182 -14.68 -10.97 -14.38
C ALA A 182 -13.31 -10.54 -14.93
N ALA A 183 -12.69 -9.52 -14.31
CA ALA A 183 -11.35 -9.09 -14.67
C ALA A 183 -10.30 -10.17 -14.36
N MET A 184 -10.37 -10.80 -13.18
CA MET A 184 -9.49 -11.90 -12.79
C MET A 184 -9.65 -13.11 -13.69
N GLN A 185 -10.89 -13.53 -14.00
CA GLN A 185 -11.16 -14.62 -14.95
C GLN A 185 -10.55 -14.36 -16.32
N SER A 186 -10.65 -13.11 -16.81
CA SER A 186 -10.02 -12.70 -18.07
C SER A 186 -8.49 -12.74 -18.04
N ALA A 187 -7.87 -12.53 -16.87
CA ALA A 187 -6.42 -12.52 -16.69
C ALA A 187 -5.82 -13.93 -16.54
N LEU A 188 -6.60 -14.91 -16.04
CA LEU A 188 -6.12 -16.27 -15.73
C LEU A 188 -5.36 -16.97 -16.88
N PRO A 189 -5.84 -16.99 -18.16
CA PRO A 189 -5.13 -17.67 -19.22
C PRO A 189 -3.72 -17.14 -19.45
N ARG A 190 -3.56 -15.81 -19.35
CA ARG A 190 -2.26 -15.16 -19.47
C ARG A 190 -1.35 -15.50 -18.30
N PHE A 191 -1.89 -15.50 -17.08
CA PHE A 191 -1.13 -15.87 -15.89
C PHE A 191 -0.67 -17.33 -15.98
N ILE A 192 -1.55 -18.26 -16.32
CA ILE A 192 -1.23 -19.69 -16.49
C ILE A 192 -0.12 -19.88 -17.52
N SER A 193 -0.19 -19.18 -18.64
CA SER A 193 0.86 -19.24 -19.68
C SER A 193 2.22 -18.72 -19.21
N ALA A 194 2.26 -17.71 -18.35
CA ALA A 194 3.49 -17.08 -17.92
C ALA A 194 4.12 -17.72 -16.66
N TYR A 195 3.28 -18.25 -15.76
CA TYR A 195 3.69 -18.71 -14.43
C TYR A 195 3.25 -20.13 -14.08
N GLY A 196 2.48 -20.80 -14.93
CA GLY A 196 1.97 -22.15 -14.66
C GLY A 196 3.06 -23.17 -14.26
N ASP A 197 4.25 -23.06 -14.87
CA ASP A 197 5.40 -23.92 -14.56
C ASP A 197 6.20 -23.49 -13.32
N ARG A 198 5.90 -22.32 -12.74
CA ARG A 198 6.60 -21.73 -11.58
C ARG A 198 5.87 -21.91 -10.27
N VAL A 199 4.61 -22.33 -10.32
CA VAL A 199 3.75 -22.58 -9.16
C VAL A 199 3.28 -24.03 -9.18
N THR A 200 2.82 -24.55 -8.03
CA THR A 200 2.37 -25.94 -7.98
C THR A 200 1.05 -26.12 -8.70
N PRO A 201 0.77 -27.29 -9.34
CA PRO A 201 -0.54 -27.56 -9.92
C PRO A 201 -1.69 -27.43 -8.91
N ARG A 202 -1.43 -27.73 -7.62
CA ARG A 202 -2.39 -27.61 -6.53
C ARG A 202 -2.79 -26.14 -6.32
N THR A 203 -1.82 -25.24 -6.16
CA THR A 203 -2.10 -23.82 -5.94
C THR A 203 -2.72 -23.16 -7.16
N LEU A 204 -2.38 -23.62 -8.37
CA LEU A 204 -3.02 -23.15 -9.59
C LEU A 204 -4.50 -23.53 -9.66
N ALA A 205 -4.84 -24.76 -9.25
CA ALA A 205 -6.23 -25.20 -9.13
C ALA A 205 -6.98 -24.34 -8.08
N TRP A 206 -6.36 -24.04 -6.94
CA TRP A 206 -6.94 -23.18 -5.92
C TRP A 206 -7.18 -21.76 -6.43
N LEU A 207 -6.23 -21.17 -7.16
CA LEU A 207 -6.43 -19.87 -7.79
C LEU A 207 -7.68 -19.84 -8.67
N THR A 208 -7.85 -20.84 -9.53
CA THR A 208 -9.01 -20.92 -10.43
C THR A 208 -10.31 -21.02 -9.64
N THR A 209 -10.37 -21.95 -8.66
CA THR A 209 -11.54 -22.12 -7.79
C THR A 209 -11.84 -20.87 -6.98
N PHE A 210 -10.82 -20.21 -6.43
CA PHE A 210 -10.98 -18.99 -5.64
C PHE A 210 -11.58 -17.86 -6.48
N VAL A 211 -11.07 -17.66 -7.70
CA VAL A 211 -11.59 -16.62 -8.60
C VAL A 211 -13.08 -16.84 -8.89
N ASP A 212 -13.53 -18.08 -9.06
CA ASP A 212 -14.95 -18.41 -9.25
C ASP A 212 -15.78 -18.17 -7.98
N GLN A 213 -15.18 -18.25 -6.80
CA GLN A 213 -15.83 -18.03 -5.50
C GLN A 213 -15.63 -16.63 -4.93
N LEU A 214 -14.99 -15.71 -5.65
CA LEU A 214 -14.61 -14.39 -5.13
C LEU A 214 -15.76 -13.59 -4.50
N PRO A 215 -16.97 -13.48 -5.09
CA PRO A 215 -18.08 -12.75 -4.46
C PRO A 215 -18.56 -13.40 -3.16
N ARG A 216 -18.49 -14.73 -3.06
CA ARG A 216 -18.79 -15.46 -1.83
C ARG A 216 -17.77 -15.18 -0.76
N TRP A 217 -16.48 -15.29 -1.11
CA TRP A 217 -15.36 -14.96 -0.21
C TRP A 217 -15.48 -13.54 0.36
N ALA A 218 -15.81 -12.55 -0.47
CA ALA A 218 -16.02 -11.19 -0.03
C ALA A 218 -17.17 -11.08 0.98
N ALA A 219 -18.30 -11.77 0.72
CA ALA A 219 -19.45 -11.78 1.63
C ALA A 219 -19.14 -12.41 2.99
N GLU A 220 -18.35 -13.48 3.02
CA GLU A 220 -17.92 -14.14 4.27
C GLU A 220 -17.04 -13.23 5.14
N HIS A 221 -16.29 -12.30 4.52
CA HIS A 221 -15.43 -11.35 5.25
C HIS A 221 -16.15 -10.04 5.61
N GLU A 222 -17.27 -9.71 4.93
CA GLU A 222 -18.04 -8.49 5.21
C GLU A 222 -18.61 -8.49 6.63
N ASP A 223 -19.00 -9.65 7.15
CA ASP A 223 -19.58 -9.84 8.47
C ASP A 223 -18.53 -10.04 9.59
N GLY A 224 -17.24 -10.12 9.24
CA GLY A 224 -16.15 -10.32 10.19
C GLY A 224 -15.66 -9.03 10.85
N PRO A 225 -14.72 -9.15 11.81
CA PRO A 225 -14.06 -7.96 12.35
C PRO A 225 -13.18 -7.33 11.26
N LEU A 226 -13.60 -6.17 10.79
CA LEU A 226 -12.86 -5.37 9.81
C LEU A 226 -12.04 -4.28 10.51
N THR A 227 -11.05 -3.75 9.80
CA THR A 227 -10.19 -2.68 10.27
C THR A 227 -9.66 -1.85 9.10
N LEU A 228 -8.84 -0.84 9.38
CA LEU A 228 -8.08 -0.11 8.38
C LEU A 228 -7.00 -1.03 7.79
N VAL A 229 -7.06 -1.24 6.47
CA VAL A 229 -6.10 -2.04 5.70
C VAL A 229 -5.37 -1.13 4.74
N HIS A 230 -4.05 -1.26 4.66
CA HIS A 230 -3.20 -0.53 3.72
C HIS A 230 -3.38 -1.04 2.27
N ALA A 231 -3.57 -2.35 2.12
CA ALA A 231 -3.75 -3.10 0.87
C ALA A 231 -2.57 -3.03 -0.13
N ASP A 232 -1.41 -2.57 0.33
CA ASP A 232 -0.09 -2.70 -0.33
C ASP A 232 1.01 -2.69 0.76
N TYR A 233 0.75 -3.39 1.88
CA TYR A 233 1.67 -3.46 3.02
C TYR A 233 2.82 -4.42 2.68
N ARG A 234 3.90 -3.86 2.18
CA ARG A 234 5.11 -4.57 1.73
C ARG A 234 6.36 -3.76 2.04
N LEU A 235 7.51 -4.41 1.99
CA LEU A 235 8.78 -3.85 2.46
C LEU A 235 9.14 -2.50 1.82
N ASP A 236 8.87 -2.33 0.51
CA ASP A 236 9.15 -1.08 -0.20
C ASP A 236 8.27 0.11 0.27
N ASN A 237 7.16 -0.15 0.98
CA ASN A 237 6.28 0.86 1.54
C ASN A 237 6.51 1.10 3.04
N LEU A 238 7.62 0.57 3.58
CA LEU A 238 8.00 0.68 4.99
C LEU A 238 9.39 1.33 5.12
N LEU A 239 9.46 2.48 5.76
CA LEU A 239 10.71 3.17 6.03
C LEU A 239 11.13 2.91 7.48
N TYR A 240 12.31 2.30 7.65
CA TYR A 240 12.84 1.95 8.96
C TYR A 240 13.77 3.06 9.46
N GLY A 241 13.38 3.73 10.54
CA GLY A 241 14.22 4.69 11.24
C GLY A 241 15.37 4.01 11.99
N ALA A 242 16.42 4.76 12.29
CA ALA A 242 17.57 4.26 13.06
C ALA A 242 17.20 3.87 14.52
N ASP A 243 16.05 4.36 14.99
CA ASP A 243 15.47 4.05 16.31
C ASP A 243 14.52 2.84 16.30
N GLY A 244 14.43 2.12 15.18
CA GLY A 244 13.51 1.01 14.97
C GLY A 244 12.07 1.43 14.64
N THR A 245 11.79 2.72 14.50
CA THR A 245 10.46 3.20 14.11
C THR A 245 10.17 2.87 12.65
N VAL A 246 9.04 2.23 12.38
CA VAL A 246 8.55 1.98 11.02
C VAL A 246 7.55 3.06 10.63
N THR A 247 7.85 3.80 9.56
CA THR A 247 6.93 4.74 8.93
C THR A 247 6.27 4.08 7.72
N ILE A 248 4.93 4.06 7.70
CA ILE A 248 4.14 3.44 6.64
C ILE A 248 3.80 4.50 5.59
N ILE A 249 4.18 4.27 4.33
CA ILE A 249 4.00 5.21 3.21
C ILE A 249 3.11 4.62 2.12
N ASP A 250 2.65 5.45 1.19
CA ASP A 250 1.85 5.08 0.00
C ASP A 250 0.45 4.56 0.31
N TRP A 251 -0.45 5.46 0.72
CA TRP A 251 -1.80 5.17 1.20
C TRP A 251 -2.88 5.15 0.11
N GLN A 252 -2.50 5.09 -1.15
CA GLN A 252 -3.40 5.17 -2.30
C GLN A 252 -4.34 3.97 -2.45
N THR A 253 -4.05 2.86 -1.76
CA THR A 253 -4.84 1.60 -1.81
C THR A 253 -5.64 1.33 -0.55
N ALA A 254 -5.56 2.19 0.47
CA ALA A 254 -6.21 2.00 1.75
C ALA A 254 -7.70 1.66 1.62
N LEU A 255 -8.16 0.70 2.41
CA LEU A 255 -9.54 0.22 2.42
C LEU A 255 -9.95 -0.26 3.82
N TRP A 256 -11.23 -0.56 4.00
CA TRP A 256 -11.77 -1.20 5.18
C TRP A 256 -11.97 -2.68 4.92
N GLY A 257 -11.20 -3.52 5.59
CA GLY A 257 -11.18 -4.95 5.30
C GLY A 257 -10.62 -5.80 6.44
N PRO A 258 -10.44 -7.09 6.21
CA PRO A 258 -9.87 -8.00 7.20
C PRO A 258 -8.39 -7.67 7.44
N GLY A 259 -8.02 -7.37 8.69
CA GLY A 259 -6.66 -6.95 9.06
C GLY A 259 -5.54 -7.91 8.61
N PRO A 260 -5.69 -9.24 8.73
CA PRO A 260 -4.70 -10.20 8.24
C PRO A 260 -4.40 -10.14 6.73
N MET A 261 -5.14 -9.35 5.95
CA MET A 261 -4.83 -9.11 4.53
C MET A 261 -3.47 -8.44 4.34
N ASP A 262 -3.15 -7.42 5.14
CA ASP A 262 -1.84 -6.76 5.10
C ASP A 262 -0.74 -7.67 5.61
N LEU A 263 -1.04 -8.44 6.65
CA LEU A 263 -0.10 -9.41 7.22
C LEU A 263 0.27 -10.50 6.19
N ALA A 264 -0.73 -11.01 5.44
CA ALA A 264 -0.52 -11.97 4.37
C ALA A 264 0.34 -11.39 3.24
N SER A 265 0.06 -10.15 2.82
CA SER A 265 0.89 -9.46 1.84
C SER A 265 2.34 -9.36 2.29
N PHE A 266 2.57 -8.84 3.50
CA PHE A 266 3.91 -8.61 4.03
C PHE A 266 4.70 -9.91 4.19
N LEU A 267 4.15 -10.89 4.88
CA LEU A 267 4.87 -12.14 5.16
C LEU A 267 5.19 -12.93 3.88
N ALA A 268 4.24 -12.98 2.94
CA ALA A 268 4.42 -13.72 1.70
C ALA A 268 5.37 -13.04 0.71
N THR A 269 5.41 -11.70 0.67
CA THR A 269 6.16 -10.98 -0.37
C THR A 269 7.45 -10.33 0.12
N SER A 270 7.56 -10.01 1.41
CA SER A 270 8.67 -9.24 1.98
C SER A 270 9.71 -10.10 2.70
N LEU A 271 9.44 -11.39 2.92
CA LEU A 271 10.40 -12.34 3.49
C LEU A 271 10.91 -13.33 2.45
N THR A 272 12.09 -13.88 2.65
CA THR A 272 12.51 -15.10 1.94
C THR A 272 11.67 -16.28 2.41
N VAL A 273 11.49 -17.30 1.59
CA VAL A 273 10.67 -18.49 1.95
C VAL A 273 11.13 -19.12 3.27
N ASP A 274 12.43 -19.30 3.44
CA ASP A 274 12.98 -19.94 4.67
C ASP A 274 12.73 -19.06 5.90
N ARG A 275 12.94 -17.74 5.78
CA ARG A 275 12.69 -16.80 6.88
C ARG A 275 11.21 -16.74 7.22
N ARG A 276 10.33 -16.69 6.21
CA ARG A 276 8.89 -16.74 6.41
C ARG A 276 8.49 -17.98 7.20
N ARG A 277 8.89 -19.17 6.75
CA ARG A 277 8.58 -20.44 7.42
C ARG A 277 9.08 -20.48 8.87
N HIS A 278 10.20 -19.81 9.15
CA HIS A 278 10.76 -19.75 10.49
C HIS A 278 9.98 -18.82 11.42
N LEU A 279 9.55 -17.65 10.93
CA LEU A 279 9.00 -16.57 11.76
C LEU A 279 7.47 -16.52 11.78
N GLU A 280 6.81 -17.00 10.73
CA GLU A 280 5.42 -16.76 10.40
C GLU A 280 4.45 -17.04 11.55
N SER A 281 4.52 -18.22 12.16
CA SER A 281 3.62 -18.60 13.27
C SER A 281 3.80 -17.72 14.50
N ALA A 282 5.04 -17.31 14.83
CA ALA A 282 5.30 -16.41 15.94
C ALA A 282 4.74 -15.02 15.66
N LEU A 283 4.99 -14.48 14.45
CA LEU A 283 4.52 -13.16 14.04
C LEU A 283 2.99 -13.09 13.95
N LEU A 284 2.32 -14.16 13.50
CA LEU A 284 0.85 -14.26 13.52
C LEU A 284 0.31 -14.20 14.95
N SER A 285 0.94 -14.92 15.88
CA SER A 285 0.54 -14.95 17.29
C SER A 285 0.75 -13.57 17.96
N GLU A 286 1.89 -12.93 17.72
CA GLU A 286 2.21 -11.59 18.24
C GLU A 286 1.22 -10.55 17.72
N TYR A 287 0.92 -10.59 16.42
CA TYR A 287 -0.08 -9.72 15.81
C TYR A 287 -1.47 -9.94 16.46
N ALA A 288 -1.92 -11.20 16.60
CA ALA A 288 -3.22 -11.52 17.19
C ALA A 288 -3.36 -10.96 18.62
N VAL A 289 -2.33 -11.12 19.44
CA VAL A 289 -2.28 -10.54 20.79
C VAL A 289 -2.36 -9.01 20.73
N ALA A 290 -1.61 -8.38 19.84
CA ALA A 290 -1.52 -6.92 19.76
C ALA A 290 -2.81 -6.25 19.27
N VAL A 291 -3.59 -6.91 18.39
CA VAL A 291 -4.91 -6.41 17.96
C VAL A 291 -6.07 -6.89 18.85
N GLY A 292 -5.80 -7.74 19.83
CA GLY A 292 -6.82 -8.28 20.74
C GLY A 292 -7.72 -9.35 20.12
N ALA A 293 -7.23 -10.07 19.10
CA ALA A 293 -7.98 -11.10 18.38
C ALA A 293 -7.59 -12.52 18.82
N ALA A 294 -8.47 -13.50 18.59
CA ALA A 294 -8.12 -14.90 18.77
C ALA A 294 -7.11 -15.36 17.70
N ALA A 295 -6.04 -16.03 18.09
CA ALA A 295 -5.00 -16.50 17.18
C ALA A 295 -5.57 -17.37 16.05
N ALA A 296 -6.47 -18.31 16.38
CA ALA A 296 -7.11 -19.18 15.40
C ALA A 296 -7.94 -18.40 14.35
N HIS A 297 -8.57 -17.26 14.73
CA HIS A 297 -9.27 -16.40 13.80
C HIS A 297 -8.28 -15.69 12.86
N VAL A 298 -7.18 -15.14 13.42
CA VAL A 298 -6.14 -14.48 12.61
C VAL A 298 -5.53 -15.46 11.61
N GLU A 299 -5.21 -16.68 12.02
CA GLU A 299 -4.67 -17.73 11.15
C GLU A 299 -5.65 -18.11 10.03
N GLN A 300 -6.93 -18.30 10.35
CA GLN A 300 -7.96 -18.64 9.35
C GLN A 300 -8.10 -17.51 8.31
N VAL A 301 -8.19 -16.27 8.76
CA VAL A 301 -8.31 -15.12 7.85
C VAL A 301 -7.02 -14.89 7.06
N TYR A 302 -5.86 -15.09 7.68
CA TYR A 302 -4.56 -15.04 7.00
C TYR A 302 -4.50 -16.03 5.82
N ARG A 303 -4.84 -17.30 6.05
CA ARG A 303 -4.91 -18.33 4.99
C ARG A 303 -5.84 -17.91 3.86
N SER A 304 -7.01 -17.40 4.20
CA SER A 304 -8.00 -16.89 3.26
C SER A 304 -7.47 -15.71 2.43
N CYS A 305 -6.73 -14.79 3.07
CA CYS A 305 -6.11 -13.65 2.40
C CYS A 305 -4.93 -14.03 1.49
N LEU A 306 -4.26 -15.16 1.72
CA LEU A 306 -3.26 -15.68 0.76
C LEU A 306 -3.91 -16.00 -0.59
N LEU A 307 -5.11 -16.60 -0.60
CA LEU A 307 -5.87 -16.85 -1.84
C LEU A 307 -6.23 -15.55 -2.56
N TRP A 308 -6.64 -14.53 -1.80
CA TRP A 308 -6.88 -13.19 -2.34
C TRP A 308 -5.64 -12.62 -3.04
N TRP A 309 -4.47 -12.67 -2.38
CA TRP A 309 -3.24 -12.12 -2.95
C TRP A 309 -2.76 -12.91 -4.17
N MET A 310 -2.94 -14.24 -4.20
CA MET A 310 -2.69 -15.02 -5.42
C MET A 310 -3.49 -14.47 -6.60
N ALA A 311 -4.79 -14.20 -6.40
CA ALA A 311 -5.67 -13.70 -7.46
C ALA A 311 -5.34 -12.25 -7.86
N ILE A 312 -5.00 -11.37 -6.90
CA ILE A 312 -4.57 -10.00 -7.18
C ILE A 312 -3.29 -9.97 -8.02
N PHE A 313 -2.28 -10.77 -7.66
CA PHE A 313 -1.02 -10.80 -8.42
C PHE A 313 -1.21 -11.42 -9.81
N ALA A 314 -2.02 -12.46 -9.93
CA ALA A 314 -2.38 -13.02 -11.23
C ALA A 314 -3.07 -11.98 -12.15
N ASN A 315 -4.00 -11.19 -11.60
CA ASN A 315 -4.67 -10.12 -12.33
C ASN A 315 -3.73 -8.98 -12.73
N ASN A 316 -2.78 -8.64 -11.86
CA ASN A 316 -1.88 -7.50 -12.08
C ASN A 316 -0.73 -7.80 -13.07
N LEU A 317 -0.49 -9.05 -13.41
CA LEU A 317 0.54 -9.45 -14.39
C LEU A 317 0.39 -8.73 -15.75
N SER A 318 -0.83 -8.35 -16.13
CA SER A 318 -1.09 -7.61 -17.37
C SER A 318 -0.50 -6.19 -17.38
N ARG A 319 -0.14 -5.66 -16.21
CA ARG A 319 0.42 -4.31 -16.03
C ARG A 319 1.93 -4.30 -15.94
N LEU A 320 2.57 -5.47 -15.92
CA LEU A 320 4.02 -5.60 -15.86
C LEU A 320 4.63 -5.15 -17.20
N ASP A 321 5.61 -4.26 -17.13
CA ASP A 321 6.52 -4.01 -18.25
C ASP A 321 7.63 -5.06 -18.23
N PRO A 322 7.65 -5.99 -19.19
CA PRO A 322 8.66 -7.06 -19.22
C PRO A 322 10.08 -6.55 -19.53
N SER A 323 10.23 -5.30 -19.97
CA SER A 323 11.53 -4.69 -20.23
C SER A 323 12.20 -4.13 -18.97
N ASP A 324 11.47 -3.95 -17.88
CA ASP A 324 12.00 -3.55 -16.58
C ASP A 324 12.36 -4.80 -15.76
N GLU A 325 13.64 -5.17 -15.78
CA GLU A 325 14.17 -6.37 -15.09
C GLU A 325 13.89 -6.36 -13.58
N ARG A 326 13.95 -5.17 -12.91
CA ARG A 326 13.67 -5.07 -11.49
C ARG A 326 12.19 -5.32 -11.19
N SER A 327 11.29 -4.71 -11.96
CA SER A 327 9.84 -4.95 -11.83
C SER A 327 9.49 -6.41 -12.11
N ALA A 328 10.10 -7.02 -13.12
CA ALA A 328 9.90 -8.44 -13.41
C ALA A 328 10.36 -9.35 -12.25
N ALA A 329 11.53 -9.08 -11.66
CA ALA A 329 12.05 -9.81 -10.51
C ALA A 329 11.17 -9.62 -9.25
N LEU A 330 10.68 -8.42 -9.00
CA LEU A 330 9.74 -8.13 -7.92
C LEU A 330 8.44 -8.93 -8.07
N PHE A 331 7.86 -8.92 -9.28
CA PHE A 331 6.64 -9.68 -9.57
C PHE A 331 6.85 -11.18 -9.40
N ASP A 332 7.96 -11.71 -9.92
CA ASP A 332 8.32 -13.13 -9.76
C ASP A 332 8.40 -13.51 -8.27
N ARG A 333 9.07 -12.68 -7.47
CA ARG A 333 9.17 -12.88 -6.02
C ARG A 333 7.81 -12.83 -5.33
N MET A 334 6.99 -11.84 -5.64
CA MET A 334 5.66 -11.68 -5.02
C MET A 334 4.75 -12.86 -5.35
N ILE A 335 4.75 -13.31 -6.61
CA ILE A 335 3.95 -14.46 -7.03
C ILE A 335 4.47 -15.73 -6.36
N THR A 336 5.73 -16.07 -6.52
CA THR A 336 6.28 -17.32 -5.98
C THR A 336 6.23 -17.38 -4.46
N GLY A 337 6.47 -16.25 -3.79
CA GLY A 337 6.32 -16.14 -2.33
C GLY A 337 4.90 -16.37 -1.86
N THR A 338 3.92 -15.76 -2.51
CA THR A 338 2.49 -15.87 -2.13
C THR A 338 1.93 -17.27 -2.42
N PHE A 339 2.23 -17.83 -3.60
CA PHE A 339 1.80 -19.20 -3.92
C PHE A 339 2.47 -20.22 -3.00
N GLY A 340 3.75 -20.04 -2.67
CA GLY A 340 4.45 -20.89 -1.72
C GLY A 340 3.89 -20.78 -0.30
N ALA A 341 3.48 -19.58 0.15
CA ALA A 341 2.82 -19.40 1.43
C ALA A 341 1.44 -20.08 1.45
N ALA A 342 0.64 -19.91 0.40
CA ALA A 342 -0.65 -20.57 0.29
C ALA A 342 -0.52 -22.11 0.31
N ASP A 343 0.53 -22.65 -0.33
CA ASP A 343 0.82 -24.08 -0.33
C ASP A 343 1.23 -24.61 1.06
N ASP A 344 2.13 -23.89 1.74
CA ASP A 344 2.59 -24.25 3.09
C ASP A 344 1.47 -24.22 4.14
N TRP A 345 0.45 -23.38 3.95
CA TRP A 345 -0.69 -23.21 4.86
C TRP A 345 -1.94 -23.99 4.45
N ASP A 346 -1.88 -24.82 3.41
CA ASP A 346 -3.05 -25.54 2.86
C ASP A 346 -4.26 -24.60 2.67
N ALA A 347 -3.99 -23.39 2.12
CA ALA A 347 -5.01 -22.33 2.04
C ALA A 347 -6.24 -22.76 1.23
N GLY A 348 -6.07 -23.64 0.24
CA GLY A 348 -7.15 -24.17 -0.57
C GLY A 348 -8.14 -25.06 0.15
N ASP A 349 -7.85 -25.56 1.36
CA ASP A 349 -8.80 -26.32 2.17
C ASP A 349 -9.99 -25.46 2.65
N LEU A 350 -9.88 -24.13 2.50
CA LEU A 350 -10.97 -23.20 2.75
C LEU A 350 -11.93 -23.07 1.56
N LEU A 351 -11.56 -23.59 0.39
CA LEU A 351 -12.41 -23.57 -0.82
C LEU A 351 -13.38 -24.76 -0.78
N ILE A 352 -14.61 -24.51 -1.16
CA ILE A 352 -15.70 -25.50 -1.13
C ILE A 352 -16.04 -25.94 -2.54
#